data_aa21580f59ea0c6b3f894f0ccff7983d
#
_entry.id   aa21580f59ea0c6b3f894f0ccff7983d
#
_cell.length_a   1.000
_cell.length_b   1.000
_cell.length_c   1.000
_cell.angle_alpha   90.00
_cell.angle_beta   90.00
_cell.angle_gamma   90.00
#
_symmetry.space_group_name_H-M   'P 1'
#
loop_
_entity.id
_entity.type
_entity.pdbx_description
1 polymer ?
#
loop_
_entity_poly.entity_id
_entity_poly.type
_entity_poly.pdbx_seq_one_letter_code
_entity_poly.pdbx_strand_id
1 'polypeptide(L)'
;MKKGLKGIVLAAASLGVFAMASSTTANAASKTTLPKSYRGTWYIYGGSDTEDKVTTYALVKMNLTSKKMGYKVYSTTKKQLTSLKWQLSAAFPTTYSKKVNNKKKVTYRVKARIDDSETLMTLGKTKVNVKVLGKKVTALRLRADGTNVYAFRKPLRTHALSDITY
;
A
#
# COMPACT_ATOMS: atom_id res chain seq x y z
N MET A 1 9.70 29.14 -1.21
CA MET A 1 9.52 28.54 0.15
C MET A 1 8.65 27.28 0.01
N LYS A 2 9.20 26.11 0.38
CA LYS A 2 8.60 24.78 0.11
C LYS A 2 7.72 24.35 1.29
N LYS A 3 6.48 24.84 1.42
CA LYS A 3 5.57 24.46 2.52
C LYS A 3 4.50 23.44 2.15
N GLY A 4 4.19 23.23 0.88
CA GLY A 4 3.04 22.42 0.42
C GLY A 4 3.18 20.90 0.41
N LEU A 5 4.20 20.34 1.09
CA LEU A 5 4.46 18.89 1.00
C LEU A 5 4.18 18.11 2.29
N LYS A 6 3.80 18.79 3.38
CA LYS A 6 3.71 18.15 4.70
C LYS A 6 2.57 17.14 4.83
N GLY A 7 1.40 17.43 4.25
CA GLY A 7 0.24 16.54 4.34
C GLY A 7 0.35 15.28 3.46
N ILE A 8 0.91 15.44 2.25
CA ILE A 8 1.11 14.31 1.32
C ILE A 8 2.18 13.34 1.81
N VAL A 9 3.22 13.87 2.46
CA VAL A 9 4.26 13.06 3.09
C VAL A 9 3.68 12.24 4.25
N LEU A 10 2.67 12.73 4.96
CA LEU A 10 2.04 11.98 6.05
C LEU A 10 1.26 10.76 5.55
N ALA A 11 0.53 10.86 4.45
CA ALA A 11 -0.17 9.72 3.87
C ALA A 11 0.79 8.70 3.23
N ALA A 12 1.92 9.16 2.69
CA ALA A 12 2.98 8.28 2.19
C ALA A 12 3.91 7.79 3.31
N ALA A 13 4.11 8.60 4.36
CA ALA A 13 4.86 8.23 5.55
C ALA A 13 4.15 7.12 6.35
N SER A 14 2.82 7.04 6.33
CA SER A 14 2.10 5.88 6.91
C SER A 14 2.42 4.56 6.20
N LEU A 15 3.00 4.60 5.01
CA LEU A 15 3.57 3.43 4.32
C LEU A 15 5.07 3.25 4.57
N GLY A 16 5.75 4.26 5.09
CA GLY A 16 7.20 4.28 5.30
C GLY A 16 7.68 4.33 6.75
N VAL A 17 6.85 4.84 7.64
CA VAL A 17 7.11 4.84 9.09
C VAL A 17 6.24 3.78 9.74
N PHE A 18 6.57 2.52 9.51
CA PHE A 18 6.05 1.44 10.34
C PHE A 18 6.90 1.41 11.62
N ALA A 19 6.55 2.32 12.56
CA ALA A 19 7.10 2.28 13.89
C ALA A 19 6.53 1.08 14.64
N MET A 20 7.40 0.36 15.20
CA MET A 20 7.42 -0.57 16.31
C MET A 20 6.09 -0.80 17.05
N ALA A 21 5.45 -1.91 16.79
CA ALA A 21 4.41 -2.45 17.67
C ALA A 21 4.75 -3.89 18.05
N SER A 22 4.84 -4.11 19.34
CA SER A 22 5.20 -5.34 20.03
C SER A 22 4.37 -6.56 19.60
N SER A 23 5.06 -7.68 19.48
CA SER A 23 4.57 -8.99 19.05
C SER A 23 3.79 -9.72 20.13
N THR A 24 2.59 -10.14 19.83
CA THR A 24 1.94 -11.26 20.49
C THR A 24 2.29 -12.56 19.77
N THR A 25 2.59 -13.60 20.54
CA THR A 25 2.91 -14.96 20.12
C THR A 25 1.99 -15.49 19.03
N ALA A 26 2.56 -15.83 17.89
CA ALA A 26 1.83 -16.41 16.78
C ALA A 26 2.41 -17.77 16.41
N ASN A 27 1.54 -18.73 16.14
CA ASN A 27 1.86 -19.98 15.47
C ASN A 27 2.94 -19.78 14.41
N ALA A 28 3.97 -20.61 14.41
CA ALA A 28 5.11 -20.53 13.52
C ALA A 28 4.66 -20.44 12.05
N ALA A 29 4.62 -19.22 11.54
CA ALA A 29 4.28 -19.00 10.15
C ALA A 29 5.50 -19.39 9.31
N SER A 30 5.39 -20.44 8.50
CA SER A 30 6.48 -20.92 7.65
C SER A 30 6.92 -19.84 6.67
N LYS A 31 8.25 -19.57 6.62
CA LYS A 31 8.84 -18.72 5.59
C LYS A 31 8.42 -19.24 4.21
N THR A 32 7.98 -18.37 3.34
CA THR A 32 7.50 -18.74 2.01
C THR A 32 7.89 -17.70 0.98
N THR A 33 7.81 -18.07 -0.27
CA THR A 33 7.97 -17.13 -1.37
C THR A 33 6.63 -16.49 -1.72
N LEU A 34 6.59 -15.17 -1.87
CA LEU A 34 5.37 -14.49 -2.29
C LEU A 34 4.90 -15.05 -3.66
N PRO A 35 3.65 -15.53 -3.80
CA PRO A 35 3.15 -16.08 -5.06
C PRO A 35 3.20 -15.06 -6.21
N LYS A 36 3.39 -15.55 -7.45
CA LYS A 36 3.44 -14.71 -8.66
C LYS A 36 2.25 -13.75 -8.77
N SER A 37 1.07 -14.20 -8.37
CA SER A 37 -0.17 -13.40 -8.43
C SER A 37 -0.19 -12.17 -7.48
N TYR A 38 0.69 -12.10 -6.50
CA TYR A 38 0.90 -10.95 -5.62
C TYR A 38 2.03 -10.04 -6.11
N ARG A 39 2.99 -10.59 -6.88
CA ARG A 39 4.18 -9.85 -7.33
C ARG A 39 3.84 -8.84 -8.42
N GLY A 40 4.80 -7.94 -8.68
CA GLY A 40 4.73 -6.90 -9.70
C GLY A 40 4.20 -5.59 -9.15
N THR A 41 3.75 -4.72 -10.04
CA THR A 41 3.35 -3.36 -9.72
C THR A 41 1.91 -3.28 -9.23
N TRP A 42 1.73 -2.49 -8.18
CA TRP A 42 0.46 -2.13 -7.58
C TRP A 42 0.42 -0.61 -7.35
N TYR A 43 -0.75 -0.01 -7.48
CA TYR A 43 -0.95 1.42 -7.32
C TYR A 43 -1.91 1.69 -6.17
N ILE A 44 -1.53 2.63 -5.31
CA ILE A 44 -2.29 3.05 -4.14
C ILE A 44 -2.58 4.54 -4.29
N TYR A 45 -3.82 4.92 -4.10
CA TYR A 45 -4.15 6.33 -3.99
C TYR A 45 -3.75 6.82 -2.59
N GLY A 46 -2.89 7.84 -2.53
CA GLY A 46 -2.30 8.36 -1.28
C GLY A 46 -3.08 9.51 -0.65
N GLY A 47 -4.24 9.85 -1.22
CA GLY A 47 -5.02 10.99 -0.76
C GLY A 47 -4.76 12.27 -1.56
N SER A 48 -5.36 13.36 -1.09
CA SER A 48 -5.13 14.70 -1.62
C SER A 48 -5.00 15.70 -0.49
N ASP A 49 -4.30 16.78 -0.75
CA ASP A 49 -4.15 17.92 0.14
C ASP A 49 -4.42 19.21 -0.65
N THR A 50 -5.02 20.20 0.02
CA THR A 50 -5.34 21.49 -0.61
C THR A 50 -4.68 22.59 0.19
N GLU A 51 -3.77 23.31 -0.45
CA GLU A 51 -3.08 24.48 0.10
C GLU A 51 -3.18 25.61 -0.93
N ASP A 52 -3.50 26.82 -0.48
CA ASP A 52 -3.64 28.00 -1.33
C ASP A 52 -4.55 27.77 -2.55
N LYS A 53 -5.71 27.09 -2.36
CA LYS A 53 -6.66 26.73 -3.41
C LYS A 53 -6.12 25.74 -4.47
N VAL A 54 -4.91 25.23 -4.29
CA VAL A 54 -4.32 24.22 -5.17
C VAL A 54 -4.42 22.85 -4.53
N THR A 55 -5.20 21.96 -5.14
CA THR A 55 -5.29 20.56 -4.69
C THR A 55 -4.19 19.72 -5.32
N THR A 56 -3.42 19.05 -4.49
CA THR A 56 -2.37 18.10 -4.88
C THR A 56 -2.80 16.68 -4.51
N TYR A 57 -2.70 15.78 -5.46
CA TYR A 57 -3.03 14.36 -5.33
C TYR A 57 -1.77 13.52 -5.22
N ALA A 58 -1.79 12.49 -4.39
CA ALA A 58 -0.68 11.56 -4.22
C ALA A 58 -1.01 10.18 -4.82
N LEU A 59 -0.02 9.60 -5.49
CA LEU A 59 -0.07 8.24 -6.02
C LEU A 59 1.18 7.48 -5.57
N VAL A 60 0.99 6.31 -4.98
CA VAL A 60 2.09 5.42 -4.63
C VAL A 60 2.12 4.24 -5.61
N LYS A 61 3.27 4.05 -6.26
CA LYS A 61 3.57 2.88 -7.08
C LYS A 61 4.41 1.92 -6.24
N MET A 62 3.83 0.83 -5.81
CA MET A 62 4.49 -0.24 -5.05
C MET A 62 4.90 -1.37 -5.98
N ASN A 63 6.11 -1.89 -5.82
CA ASN A 63 6.58 -3.08 -6.52
C ASN A 63 6.90 -4.20 -5.52
N LEU A 64 6.29 -5.36 -5.72
CA LEU A 64 6.50 -6.55 -4.91
C LEU A 64 7.21 -7.62 -5.73
N THR A 65 8.29 -8.16 -5.18
CA THR A 65 8.99 -9.32 -5.74
C THR A 65 8.98 -10.48 -4.75
N SER A 66 9.67 -11.55 -5.05
CA SER A 66 9.84 -12.68 -4.13
C SER A 66 10.69 -12.37 -2.90
N LYS A 67 11.53 -11.32 -2.95
CA LYS A 67 12.55 -11.02 -1.94
C LYS A 67 12.66 -9.52 -1.58
N LYS A 68 11.93 -8.65 -2.28
CA LYS A 68 12.03 -7.20 -2.09
C LYS A 68 10.65 -6.56 -2.19
N MET A 69 10.46 -5.50 -1.43
CA MET A 69 9.38 -4.54 -1.60
C MET A 69 10.00 -3.17 -1.88
N GLY A 70 9.44 -2.46 -2.84
CA GLY A 70 9.84 -1.09 -3.12
C GLY A 70 8.62 -0.24 -3.41
N TYR A 71 8.73 1.05 -3.20
CA TYR A 71 7.69 2.01 -3.57
C TYR A 71 8.30 3.30 -4.13
N LYS A 72 7.50 3.96 -4.94
CA LYS A 72 7.74 5.32 -5.44
C LYS A 72 6.52 6.15 -5.19
N VAL A 73 6.70 7.34 -4.63
CA VAL A 73 5.63 8.30 -4.38
C VAL A 73 5.67 9.37 -5.46
N TYR A 74 4.52 9.69 -5.98
CA TYR A 74 4.32 10.73 -6.98
C TYR A 74 3.24 11.70 -6.49
N SER A 75 3.35 12.95 -6.92
CA SER A 75 2.32 13.96 -6.74
C SER A 75 1.89 14.57 -8.08
N THR A 76 0.68 15.13 -8.12
CA THR A 76 0.16 15.86 -9.28
C THR A 76 -0.97 16.77 -8.84
N THR A 77 -1.15 17.89 -9.54
CA THR A 77 -2.34 18.75 -9.40
C THR A 77 -3.47 18.32 -10.34
N LYS A 78 -3.25 17.32 -11.18
CA LYS A 78 -4.24 16.83 -12.11
C LYS A 78 -5.10 15.73 -11.49
N LYS A 79 -6.39 15.99 -11.36
CA LYS A 79 -7.38 15.06 -10.80
C LYS A 79 -7.36 13.67 -11.47
N GLN A 80 -6.98 13.59 -12.74
CA GLN A 80 -6.87 12.34 -13.49
C GLN A 80 -5.60 11.54 -13.20
N LEU A 81 -4.75 12.00 -12.25
CA LEU A 81 -3.48 11.39 -11.91
C LEU A 81 -2.53 11.31 -13.13
N THR A 82 -2.55 12.34 -13.96
CA THR A 82 -1.60 12.55 -15.05
C THR A 82 -0.51 13.53 -14.63
N SER A 83 0.54 13.70 -15.45
CA SER A 83 1.67 14.63 -15.17
C SER A 83 2.27 14.40 -13.77
N LEU A 84 2.52 13.14 -13.44
CA LEU A 84 3.05 12.74 -12.15
C LEU A 84 4.48 13.25 -11.95
N LYS A 85 4.71 13.97 -10.85
CA LYS A 85 6.02 14.40 -10.39
C LYS A 85 6.54 13.43 -9.33
N TRP A 86 7.72 12.88 -9.52
CA TRP A 86 8.39 12.03 -8.55
C TRP A 86 8.72 12.82 -7.27
N GLN A 87 8.50 12.22 -6.12
CA GLN A 87 8.77 12.81 -4.81
C GLN A 87 9.87 12.05 -4.06
N LEU A 88 9.66 10.76 -3.86
CA LEU A 88 10.59 9.89 -3.15
C LEU A 88 10.45 8.43 -3.58
N SER A 89 11.43 7.62 -3.25
CA SER A 89 11.38 6.17 -3.41
C SER A 89 12.18 5.47 -2.32
N ALA A 90 11.75 4.27 -1.98
CA ALA A 90 12.52 3.35 -1.16
C ALA A 90 12.33 1.92 -1.66
N ALA A 91 13.33 1.07 -1.36
CA ALA A 91 13.25 -0.36 -1.60
C ALA A 91 14.08 -1.09 -0.53
N PHE A 92 13.57 -2.19 -0.05
CA PHE A 92 14.22 -2.96 0.99
C PHE A 92 13.97 -4.46 0.81
N PRO A 93 14.92 -5.29 1.26
CA PRO A 93 14.76 -6.73 1.28
C PRO A 93 13.61 -7.12 2.20
N THR A 94 12.81 -8.11 1.79
CA THR A 94 11.67 -8.60 2.57
C THR A 94 11.65 -10.11 2.64
N THR A 95 11.11 -10.60 3.74
CA THR A 95 10.69 -11.99 3.91
C THR A 95 9.17 -12.05 3.98
N TYR A 96 8.62 -13.20 3.60
CA TYR A 96 7.18 -13.44 3.59
C TYR A 96 6.86 -14.68 4.38
N SER A 97 5.76 -14.63 5.13
CA SER A 97 5.20 -15.81 5.78
C SER A 97 3.71 -15.93 5.50
N LYS A 98 3.28 -17.15 5.17
CA LYS A 98 1.88 -17.46 4.85
C LYS A 98 1.09 -17.67 6.13
N LYS A 99 -0.09 -17.06 6.22
CA LYS A 99 -1.09 -17.31 7.25
C LYS A 99 -2.42 -17.68 6.59
N VAL A 100 -3.05 -18.73 7.08
CA VAL A 100 -4.40 -19.14 6.68
C VAL A 100 -5.29 -18.99 7.90
N ASN A 101 -6.42 -18.30 7.78
CA ASN A 101 -7.39 -18.18 8.85
C ASN A 101 -8.42 -19.33 8.82
N ASN A 102 -9.28 -19.39 9.84
CA ASN A 102 -10.33 -20.43 9.97
C ASN A 102 -11.31 -20.45 8.78
N LYS A 103 -11.47 -19.34 8.06
CA LYS A 103 -12.28 -19.24 6.83
C LYS A 103 -11.47 -19.56 5.55
N LYS A 104 -10.35 -20.28 5.68
CA LYS A 104 -9.43 -20.65 4.58
C LYS A 104 -8.89 -19.45 3.78
N LYS A 105 -9.00 -18.22 4.30
CA LYS A 105 -8.47 -17.03 3.65
C LYS A 105 -6.97 -16.92 3.86
N VAL A 106 -6.24 -16.83 2.75
CA VAL A 106 -4.77 -16.74 2.75
C VAL A 106 -4.34 -15.28 2.83
N THR A 107 -3.43 -14.98 3.73
CA THR A 107 -2.72 -13.71 3.83
C THR A 107 -1.22 -13.95 3.94
N TYR A 108 -0.42 -12.94 3.61
CA TYR A 108 1.04 -12.99 3.72
C TYR A 108 1.50 -11.87 4.64
N ARG A 109 2.23 -12.21 5.70
CA ARG A 109 2.96 -11.23 6.50
C ARG A 109 4.21 -10.84 5.75
N VAL A 110 4.51 -9.56 5.72
CA VAL A 110 5.72 -8.98 5.14
C VAL A 110 6.58 -8.47 6.28
N LYS A 111 7.82 -8.92 6.32
CA LYS A 111 8.81 -8.45 7.28
C LYS A 111 9.98 -7.83 6.54
N ALA A 112 10.56 -6.75 7.07
CA ALA A 112 11.83 -6.24 6.60
C ALA A 112 12.94 -7.25 6.98
N ARG A 113 13.88 -7.48 6.08
CA ARG A 113 14.98 -8.42 6.35
C ARG A 113 16.06 -7.82 7.25
N ILE A 114 16.03 -6.50 7.46
CA ILE A 114 17.02 -5.80 8.31
C ILE A 114 16.77 -6.11 9.79
N ASP A 115 15.52 -6.34 10.15
CA ASP A 115 15.11 -6.81 11.46
C ASP A 115 13.97 -7.83 11.28
N ASP A 116 14.30 -9.11 11.41
CA ASP A 116 13.32 -10.22 11.22
C ASP A 116 12.21 -10.21 12.31
N SER A 117 12.28 -9.32 13.29
CA SER A 117 11.33 -9.25 14.41
C SER A 117 10.01 -8.58 14.02
N GLU A 118 9.99 -7.63 13.08
CA GLU A 118 8.83 -6.79 12.83
C GLU A 118 8.05 -7.16 11.57
N THR A 119 6.73 -7.27 11.76
CA THR A 119 5.80 -7.37 10.63
C THR A 119 5.47 -5.97 10.12
N LEU A 120 5.99 -5.58 8.97
CA LEU A 120 5.68 -4.32 8.33
C LEU A 120 4.19 -4.20 7.98
N MET A 121 3.64 -5.28 7.41
CA MET A 121 2.23 -5.32 6.99
C MET A 121 1.79 -6.74 6.68
N THR A 122 0.50 -6.91 6.50
CA THR A 122 -0.09 -8.11 5.92
C THR A 122 -0.71 -7.83 4.56
N LEU A 123 -0.50 -8.75 3.62
CA LEU A 123 -1.05 -8.70 2.28
C LEU A 123 -2.17 -9.72 2.13
N GLY A 124 -3.27 -9.32 1.54
CA GLY A 124 -4.38 -10.21 1.21
C GLY A 124 -5.06 -9.77 -0.08
N LYS A 125 -5.53 -10.72 -0.90
CA LYS A 125 -6.37 -10.38 -2.04
C LYS A 125 -7.82 -10.26 -1.62
N THR A 126 -8.51 -9.27 -2.15
CA THR A 126 -9.95 -9.06 -1.93
C THR A 126 -10.61 -8.47 -3.17
N LYS A 127 -11.92 -8.57 -3.26
CA LYS A 127 -12.71 -7.82 -4.24
C LYS A 127 -13.28 -6.59 -3.54
N VAL A 128 -13.12 -5.43 -4.13
CA VAL A 128 -13.67 -4.15 -3.64
C VAL A 128 -14.55 -3.53 -4.72
N ASN A 129 -15.63 -2.90 -4.30
CA ASN A 129 -16.47 -2.15 -5.21
C ASN A 129 -15.84 -0.77 -5.40
N VAL A 130 -15.67 -0.35 -6.64
CA VAL A 130 -15.11 0.97 -6.98
C VAL A 130 -16.20 1.75 -7.69
N LYS A 131 -16.77 2.75 -7.01
CA LYS A 131 -17.91 3.54 -7.50
C LYS A 131 -17.64 4.11 -8.89
N VAL A 132 -16.47 4.71 -9.10
CA VAL A 132 -16.06 5.32 -10.38
C VAL A 132 -16.07 4.31 -11.54
N LEU A 133 -15.87 3.02 -11.25
CA LEU A 133 -15.87 1.96 -12.27
C LEU A 133 -17.22 1.23 -12.35
N GLY A 134 -18.14 1.48 -11.44
CA GLY A 134 -19.43 0.77 -11.34
C GLY A 134 -19.31 -0.74 -11.15
N LYS A 135 -18.15 -1.26 -10.74
CA LYS A 135 -17.89 -2.70 -10.65
C LYS A 135 -16.92 -3.09 -9.54
N LYS A 136 -16.99 -4.37 -9.16
CA LYS A 136 -16.02 -4.98 -8.26
C LYS A 136 -14.73 -5.29 -8.99
N VAL A 137 -13.60 -4.89 -8.43
CA VAL A 137 -12.26 -5.19 -8.93
C VAL A 137 -11.43 -5.93 -7.88
N THR A 138 -10.49 -6.74 -8.33
CA THR A 138 -9.54 -7.38 -7.44
C THR A 138 -8.50 -6.37 -6.98
N ALA A 139 -8.39 -6.19 -5.66
CA ALA A 139 -7.40 -5.35 -5.02
C ALA A 139 -6.47 -6.18 -4.15
N LEU A 140 -5.27 -5.68 -3.94
CA LEU A 140 -4.38 -6.11 -2.88
C LEU A 140 -4.69 -5.27 -1.65
N ARG A 141 -5.19 -5.91 -0.60
CA ARG A 141 -5.37 -5.29 0.70
C ARG A 141 -4.05 -5.35 1.46
N LEU A 142 -3.56 -4.20 1.84
CA LEU A 142 -2.45 -4.01 2.75
C LEU A 142 -3.04 -3.64 4.11
N ARG A 143 -2.62 -4.33 5.15
CA ARG A 143 -3.03 -4.00 6.51
C ARG A 143 -1.80 -3.77 7.37
N ALA A 144 -1.69 -2.57 7.93
CA ALA A 144 -0.68 -2.17 8.90
C ALA A 144 -1.37 -1.37 10.01
N ASP A 145 -0.98 -1.56 11.24
CA ASP A 145 -1.49 -0.83 12.42
C ASP A 145 -3.02 -0.69 12.47
N GLY A 146 -3.71 -1.79 12.16
CA GLY A 146 -5.17 -1.80 12.15
C GLY A 146 -5.81 -1.20 10.88
N THR A 147 -5.07 -0.39 10.12
CA THR A 147 -5.56 0.30 8.92
C THR A 147 -5.50 -0.59 7.69
N ASN A 148 -6.53 -0.54 6.85
CA ASN A 148 -6.55 -1.21 5.56
C ASN A 148 -6.35 -0.19 4.44
N VAL A 149 -5.41 -0.51 3.54
CA VAL A 149 -5.17 0.24 2.31
C VAL A 149 -5.32 -0.70 1.13
N TYR A 150 -5.83 -0.21 0.02
CA TYR A 150 -6.09 -1.02 -1.17
C TYR A 150 -5.24 -0.58 -2.34
N ALA A 151 -4.55 -1.54 -2.92
CA ALA A 151 -3.72 -1.34 -4.09
C ALA A 151 -4.30 -2.06 -5.31
N PHE A 152 -4.17 -1.46 -6.47
CA PHE A 152 -4.74 -1.93 -7.73
C PHE A 152 -3.66 -2.14 -8.78
N ARG A 153 -3.92 -2.99 -9.77
CA ARG A 153 -2.98 -3.25 -10.87
C ARG A 153 -2.82 -2.07 -11.84
N LYS A 154 -3.80 -1.17 -11.86
CA LYS A 154 -3.76 0.08 -12.63
C LYS A 154 -4.08 1.23 -11.70
N PRO A 155 -3.57 2.43 -11.95
CA PRO A 155 -4.02 3.61 -11.21
C PRO A 155 -5.53 3.75 -11.40
N LEU A 156 -6.26 3.77 -10.30
CA LEU A 156 -7.66 4.16 -10.33
C LEU A 156 -7.69 5.69 -10.28
N ARG A 157 -8.44 6.29 -11.17
CA ARG A 157 -8.67 7.75 -11.21
C ARG A 157 -9.68 8.19 -10.16
N THR A 158 -9.69 7.53 -9.02
CA THR A 158 -10.54 7.83 -7.89
C THR A 158 -9.80 8.74 -6.93
N HIS A 159 -10.49 9.71 -6.37
CA HIS A 159 -9.92 10.79 -5.59
C HIS A 159 -10.33 10.75 -4.13
N ALA A 160 -11.14 9.79 -3.75
CA ALA A 160 -11.54 9.59 -2.38
C ALA A 160 -11.48 8.11 -2.00
N LEU A 161 -10.96 7.79 -0.83
CA LEU A 161 -11.02 6.43 -0.27
C LEU A 161 -12.47 5.97 -0.07
N SER A 162 -13.41 6.90 0.14
CA SER A 162 -14.86 6.68 0.20
C SER A 162 -15.45 6.13 -1.10
N ASP A 163 -14.76 6.26 -2.24
CA ASP A 163 -15.19 5.67 -3.52
C ASP A 163 -14.92 4.17 -3.61
N ILE A 164 -14.25 3.62 -2.60
CA ILE A 164 -13.91 2.20 -2.51
C ILE A 164 -14.71 1.60 -1.35
N THR A 165 -15.69 0.78 -1.66
CA THR A 165 -16.52 0.05 -0.69
C THR A 165 -16.28 -1.46 -0.80
N TYR A 166 -16.57 -2.19 0.29
CA TYR A 166 -16.27 -3.63 0.47
C TYR A 166 -17.49 -4.49 0.22
#